data_b4f9fa9e3ab7c0be32e25717732c13ad
#
_entry.id   b4f9fa9e3ab7c0be32e25717732c13ad
#
_cell.length_a   1.000
_cell.length_b   1.000
_cell.length_c   1.000
_cell.angle_alpha   90.00
_cell.angle_beta   90.00
_cell.angle_gamma   90.00
#
_symmetry.space_group_name_H-M   'P 1'
#
loop_
_entity.id
_entity.type
_entity.pdbx_description
1 polymer ?
#
loop_
_entity_poly.entity_id
_entity_poly.type
_entity_poly.pdbx_seq_one_letter_code
_entity_poly.pdbx_strand_id
1 'polypeptide(L)'
;MQLVELAVPTRRAATLLGLSRTTIYRKPAAPRDHDPVVPPNKLSATERAEILAALNSPQFVDLAPLQVYAKLLDAGIYLGSVSTFYRVLEENRQVKERRKLAKHPPRAIPELVATAPGQVYSWDITKLAGPVKGKYFDCYLMIDIHSRFIVGAHVHATEAAILAAEMMKEIFGIHGIPQVVHADRGTSMTSKTVAALLSDLEVTRSHSRPRVSNDNPYSESIFKTMKYGPTFPERFASLGDARAFISGFVDWYNHHHQHSGIGFHTPANVHYGFAAGVAEKRSQTLAAARAEHPHRFATTTDPKILALPGPAWINQPKETTEKTAA
;
A
#
# COMPACT_ATOMS: atom_id res chain seq x y z
N MET A 1 -32.59 21.14 -7.51
CA MET A 1 -33.63 21.80 -8.34
C MET A 1 -34.57 20.79 -8.98
N GLN A 2 -34.12 19.66 -9.51
CA GLN A 2 -35.00 18.62 -10.12
C GLN A 2 -36.18 18.13 -9.24
N LEU A 3 -36.03 18.05 -7.91
CA LEU A 3 -37.11 17.60 -7.01
C LEU A 3 -38.29 18.60 -6.92
N VAL A 4 -38.04 19.87 -7.17
CA VAL A 4 -39.10 20.91 -7.15
C VAL A 4 -39.89 20.87 -8.46
N GLU A 5 -39.26 20.54 -9.56
CA GLU A 5 -39.90 20.35 -10.88
C GLU A 5 -40.81 19.10 -10.88
N LEU A 6 -40.57 18.13 -10.01
CA LEU A 6 -41.39 16.91 -9.84
C LEU A 6 -42.58 17.10 -8.87
N ALA A 7 -43.00 18.33 -8.58
CA ALA A 7 -44.11 18.67 -7.67
C ALA A 7 -43.94 18.20 -6.20
N VAL A 8 -42.68 17.93 -5.76
CA VAL A 8 -42.42 17.63 -4.37
C VAL A 8 -42.54 18.91 -3.53
N PRO A 9 -43.34 18.92 -2.44
CA PRO A 9 -43.44 20.11 -1.59
C PRO A 9 -42.05 20.59 -1.13
N THR A 10 -41.76 21.88 -1.29
CA THR A 10 -40.44 22.50 -1.04
C THR A 10 -39.88 22.20 0.35
N ARG A 11 -40.75 22.05 1.35
CA ARG A 11 -40.35 21.67 2.71
C ARG A 11 -39.74 20.26 2.74
N ARG A 12 -40.35 19.33 2.02
CA ARG A 12 -39.89 17.93 1.92
C ARG A 12 -38.60 17.83 1.08
N ALA A 13 -38.53 18.57 0.00
CA ALA A 13 -37.34 18.68 -0.84
C ALA A 13 -36.15 19.25 -0.06
N ALA A 14 -36.37 20.28 0.77
CA ALA A 14 -35.34 20.86 1.64
C ALA A 14 -34.79 19.82 2.64
N THR A 15 -35.66 19.06 3.27
CA THR A 15 -35.28 18.02 4.23
C THR A 15 -34.50 16.89 3.56
N LEU A 16 -34.95 16.41 2.40
CA LEU A 16 -34.29 15.34 1.65
C LEU A 16 -32.90 15.72 1.13
N LEU A 17 -32.70 16.98 0.78
CA LEU A 17 -31.43 17.51 0.26
C LEU A 17 -30.51 18.03 1.35
N GLY A 18 -30.94 18.08 2.62
CA GLY A 18 -30.15 18.67 3.72
C GLY A 18 -29.90 20.17 3.54
N LEU A 19 -30.75 20.88 2.76
CA LEU A 19 -30.60 22.29 2.47
C LEU A 19 -31.61 23.15 3.25
N SER A 20 -31.23 24.39 3.57
CA SER A 20 -32.20 25.33 4.12
C SER A 20 -33.26 25.73 3.07
N ARG A 21 -34.49 26.02 3.50
CA ARG A 21 -35.55 26.48 2.60
C ARG A 21 -35.16 27.74 1.84
N THR A 22 -34.44 28.65 2.49
CA THR A 22 -33.93 29.88 1.88
C THR A 22 -32.95 29.62 0.76
N THR A 23 -32.15 28.53 0.84
CA THR A 23 -31.24 28.12 -0.22
C THR A 23 -31.97 27.66 -1.48
N ILE A 24 -33.12 26.96 -1.33
CA ILE A 24 -33.92 26.50 -2.46
C ILE A 24 -34.59 27.65 -3.22
N TYR A 25 -35.03 28.70 -2.48
CA TYR A 25 -35.68 29.88 -3.09
C TYR A 25 -34.67 30.93 -3.55
N ARG A 26 -33.37 30.77 -3.24
CA ARG A 26 -32.36 31.75 -3.60
C ARG A 26 -32.20 31.80 -5.13
N LYS A 27 -32.77 32.82 -5.73
CA LYS A 27 -32.48 33.11 -7.16
C LYS A 27 -31.01 33.46 -7.27
N PRO A 28 -30.28 32.94 -8.28
CA PRO A 28 -28.94 33.42 -8.59
C PRO A 28 -29.02 34.94 -8.73
N ALA A 29 -28.17 35.67 -8.01
CA ALA A 29 -28.05 37.10 -8.26
C ALA A 29 -27.61 37.32 -9.70
N ALA A 30 -28.22 38.28 -10.39
CA ALA A 30 -27.75 38.67 -11.73
C ALA A 30 -26.23 38.92 -11.70
N PRO A 31 -25.48 38.49 -12.72
CA PRO A 31 -24.06 38.83 -12.81
C PRO A 31 -23.92 40.35 -12.62
N ARG A 32 -23.23 40.75 -11.58
CA ARG A 32 -22.92 42.15 -11.39
C ARG A 32 -21.77 42.47 -12.34
N ASP A 33 -22.08 43.24 -13.35
CA ASP A 33 -21.08 43.84 -14.24
C ASP A 33 -20.35 44.92 -13.46
N HIS A 34 -19.37 44.51 -12.66
CA HIS A 34 -18.48 45.41 -11.95
C HIS A 34 -17.08 45.18 -12.48
N ASP A 35 -16.49 46.18 -13.00
CA ASP A 35 -15.04 46.23 -13.16
C ASP A 35 -14.40 45.83 -11.83
N PRO A 36 -13.46 44.84 -11.85
CA PRO A 36 -12.84 44.39 -10.60
C PRO A 36 -12.20 45.55 -9.89
N VAL A 37 -12.76 45.95 -8.73
CA VAL A 37 -12.19 47.00 -7.88
C VAL A 37 -10.78 46.56 -7.50
N VAL A 38 -9.78 47.27 -7.97
CA VAL A 38 -8.38 47.07 -7.59
C VAL A 38 -8.20 47.57 -6.16
N PRO A 39 -7.91 46.71 -5.18
CA PRO A 39 -7.71 47.15 -3.82
C PRO A 39 -6.56 48.16 -3.73
N PRO A 40 -6.66 49.24 -2.90
CA PRO A 40 -5.65 50.28 -2.82
C PRO A 40 -4.28 49.80 -2.32
N ASN A 41 -4.26 48.62 -1.67
CA ASN A 41 -3.04 47.97 -1.17
C ASN A 41 -2.49 46.88 -2.12
N LYS A 42 -3.01 46.74 -3.34
CA LYS A 42 -2.51 45.83 -4.34
C LYS A 42 -1.19 46.32 -4.90
N LEU A 43 -0.14 45.52 -4.76
CA LEU A 43 1.17 45.82 -5.35
C LEU A 43 1.07 45.95 -6.87
N SER A 44 1.76 46.95 -7.42
CA SER A 44 1.95 47.17 -8.85
C SER A 44 2.75 46.01 -9.49
N ALA A 45 2.73 45.95 -10.80
CA ALA A 45 3.54 44.99 -11.55
C ALA A 45 5.04 45.19 -11.31
N THR A 46 5.48 46.43 -11.16
CA THR A 46 6.87 46.81 -10.88
C THR A 46 7.33 46.31 -9.50
N GLU A 47 6.56 46.57 -8.45
CA GLU A 47 6.87 46.09 -7.10
C GLU A 47 6.91 44.55 -7.02
N ARG A 48 6.05 43.88 -7.75
CA ARG A 48 6.07 42.41 -7.83
C ARG A 48 7.30 41.88 -8.57
N ALA A 49 7.73 42.57 -9.62
CA ALA A 49 8.95 42.23 -10.34
C ALA A 49 10.20 42.44 -9.47
N GLU A 50 10.23 43.48 -8.65
CA GLU A 50 11.31 43.75 -7.67
C GLU A 50 11.40 42.63 -6.63
N ILE A 51 10.27 42.18 -6.08
CA ILE A 51 10.23 41.03 -5.16
C ILE A 51 10.79 39.76 -5.85
N LEU A 52 10.37 39.48 -7.07
CA LEU A 52 10.82 38.33 -7.81
C LEU A 52 12.32 38.39 -8.14
N ALA A 53 12.80 39.57 -8.54
CA ALA A 53 14.22 39.82 -8.83
C ALA A 53 15.07 39.63 -7.56
N ALA A 54 14.65 40.17 -6.43
CA ALA A 54 15.33 40.01 -5.15
C ALA A 54 15.41 38.51 -4.78
N LEU A 55 14.30 37.77 -4.84
CA LEU A 55 14.25 36.35 -4.53
C LEU A 55 15.14 35.50 -5.45
N ASN A 56 15.32 35.89 -6.71
CA ASN A 56 16.13 35.16 -7.70
C ASN A 56 17.55 35.69 -7.84
N SER A 57 17.95 36.71 -7.04
CA SER A 57 19.31 37.21 -7.07
C SER A 57 20.32 36.12 -6.67
N PRO A 58 21.57 36.20 -7.17
CA PRO A 58 22.61 35.22 -6.79
C PRO A 58 22.83 35.13 -5.27
N GLN A 59 22.58 36.20 -4.54
CA GLN A 59 22.74 36.29 -3.10
C GLN A 59 21.64 35.52 -2.34
N PHE A 60 20.44 35.39 -2.90
CA PHE A 60 19.26 34.89 -2.20
C PHE A 60 18.61 33.62 -2.85
N VAL A 61 19.11 33.23 -4.02
CA VAL A 61 18.50 32.13 -4.80
C VAL A 61 18.40 30.79 -4.04
N ASP A 62 19.30 30.58 -3.08
CA ASP A 62 19.35 29.33 -2.28
C ASP A 62 18.61 29.47 -0.93
N LEU A 63 18.10 30.63 -0.60
CA LEU A 63 17.46 30.92 0.69
C LEU A 63 15.96 30.73 0.62
N ALA A 64 15.37 30.29 1.72
CA ALA A 64 13.93 30.27 1.87
C ALA A 64 13.35 31.69 1.85
N PRO A 65 12.14 31.93 1.32
CA PRO A 65 11.56 33.30 1.23
C PRO A 65 11.52 34.03 2.56
N LEU A 66 11.30 33.32 3.68
CA LEU A 66 11.34 33.92 5.02
C LEU A 66 12.75 34.42 5.40
N GLN A 67 13.80 33.70 5.01
CA GLN A 67 15.19 34.12 5.26
C GLN A 67 15.56 35.33 4.41
N VAL A 68 15.09 35.37 3.16
CA VAL A 68 15.28 36.55 2.28
C VAL A 68 14.58 37.76 2.87
N TYR A 69 13.34 37.62 3.33
CA TYR A 69 12.58 38.67 3.99
C TYR A 69 13.34 39.24 5.19
N ALA A 70 13.83 38.38 6.09
CA ALA A 70 14.59 38.82 7.25
C ALA A 70 15.86 39.59 6.86
N LYS A 71 16.64 39.07 5.89
CA LYS A 71 17.87 39.75 5.41
C LYS A 71 17.61 41.09 4.75
N LEU A 72 16.50 41.24 4.03
CA LEU A 72 16.10 42.50 3.44
C LEU A 72 15.70 43.52 4.53
N LEU A 73 14.98 43.07 5.56
CA LEU A 73 14.68 43.95 6.73
C LEU A 73 15.93 44.38 7.47
N ASP A 74 16.89 43.48 7.68
CA ASP A 74 18.18 43.79 8.31
C ASP A 74 18.96 44.84 7.49
N ALA A 75 18.77 44.85 6.15
CA ALA A 75 19.32 45.83 5.24
C ALA A 75 18.48 47.15 5.12
N GLY A 76 17.40 47.27 5.89
CA GLY A 76 16.49 48.41 5.83
C GLY A 76 15.56 48.42 4.62
N ILE A 77 15.39 47.32 3.94
CA ILE A 77 14.58 47.18 2.72
C ILE A 77 13.30 46.42 3.02
N TYR A 78 12.13 47.02 2.72
CA TYR A 78 10.83 46.37 2.82
C TYR A 78 10.15 46.35 1.44
N LEU A 79 10.01 45.14 0.87
CA LEU A 79 9.38 44.98 -0.44
C LEU A 79 7.94 44.44 -0.33
N GLY A 80 7.54 43.95 0.83
CA GLY A 80 6.19 43.40 1.05
C GLY A 80 6.18 42.35 2.15
N SER A 81 5.02 41.81 2.50
CA SER A 81 4.92 40.77 3.52
C SER A 81 5.45 39.42 3.04
N VAL A 82 5.78 38.52 3.98
CA VAL A 82 6.19 37.16 3.67
C VAL A 82 5.12 36.41 2.82
N SER A 83 3.85 36.63 3.13
CA SER A 83 2.74 36.06 2.34
C SER A 83 2.72 36.56 0.90
N THR A 84 3.14 37.80 0.68
CA THR A 84 3.29 38.38 -0.65
C THR A 84 4.43 37.73 -1.42
N PHE A 85 5.56 37.47 -0.76
CA PHE A 85 6.69 36.72 -1.37
C PHE A 85 6.26 35.37 -1.88
N TYR A 86 5.53 34.60 -1.07
CA TYR A 86 5.01 33.29 -1.48
C TYR A 86 4.00 33.41 -2.63
N ARG A 87 3.11 34.41 -2.63
CA ARG A 87 2.16 34.67 -3.72
C ARG A 87 2.88 34.98 -5.03
N VAL A 88 3.88 35.83 -5.01
CA VAL A 88 4.68 36.15 -6.20
C VAL A 88 5.40 34.93 -6.75
N LEU A 89 5.95 34.09 -5.87
CA LEU A 89 6.56 32.82 -6.30
C LEU A 89 5.54 31.85 -6.89
N GLU A 90 4.34 31.75 -6.32
CA GLU A 90 3.26 30.88 -6.80
C GLU A 90 2.80 31.30 -8.20
N GLU A 91 2.54 32.58 -8.42
CA GLU A 91 2.18 33.12 -9.74
C GLU A 91 3.23 32.83 -10.81
N ASN A 92 4.51 32.85 -10.41
CA ASN A 92 5.62 32.50 -11.29
C ASN A 92 6.00 31.02 -11.31
N ARG A 93 5.20 30.13 -10.68
CA ARG A 93 5.45 28.69 -10.56
C ARG A 93 6.81 28.33 -9.95
N GLN A 94 7.29 29.18 -9.02
CA GLN A 94 8.59 29.04 -8.37
C GLN A 94 8.50 28.63 -6.89
N VAL A 95 7.32 28.22 -6.40
CA VAL A 95 7.17 27.64 -5.07
C VAL A 95 7.73 26.23 -5.08
N LYS A 96 9.01 26.11 -4.76
CA LYS A 96 9.75 24.85 -4.69
C LYS A 96 10.88 24.96 -3.68
N GLU A 97 11.45 23.83 -3.27
CA GLU A 97 12.69 23.84 -2.49
C GLU A 97 13.80 24.54 -3.28
N ARG A 98 14.35 25.59 -2.71
CA ARG A 98 15.33 26.46 -3.38
C ARG A 98 16.76 25.98 -3.21
N ARG A 99 17.04 25.20 -2.16
CA ARG A 99 18.35 24.60 -1.95
C ARG A 99 18.59 23.47 -2.96
N LYS A 100 19.84 23.26 -3.36
CA LYS A 100 20.26 22.13 -4.20
C LYS A 100 20.22 20.83 -3.38
N LEU A 101 19.02 20.39 -3.03
CA LEU A 101 18.83 19.04 -2.47
C LEU A 101 18.93 18.01 -3.60
N ALA A 102 19.66 16.94 -3.35
CA ALA A 102 19.69 15.81 -4.27
C ALA A 102 18.26 15.27 -4.44
N LYS A 103 17.67 15.51 -5.60
CA LYS A 103 16.40 14.93 -5.98
C LYS A 103 16.68 13.48 -6.36
N HIS A 104 16.36 12.55 -5.46
CA HIS A 104 16.32 11.17 -5.85
C HIS A 104 15.17 10.98 -6.86
N PRO A 105 15.41 10.41 -8.05
CA PRO A 105 14.34 10.09 -8.97
C PRO A 105 13.31 9.21 -8.25
N PRO A 106 12.00 9.35 -8.57
CA PRO A 106 10.99 8.47 -8.02
C PRO A 106 11.38 7.02 -8.37
N ARG A 107 11.47 6.17 -7.36
CA ARG A 107 11.80 4.76 -7.57
C ARG A 107 10.62 4.07 -8.22
N ALA A 108 10.90 3.20 -9.18
CA ALA A 108 9.88 2.37 -9.81
C ALA A 108 9.11 1.57 -8.74
N ILE A 109 7.80 1.55 -8.87
CA ILE A 109 6.93 0.72 -8.02
C ILE A 109 7.15 -0.72 -8.47
N PRO A 110 7.47 -1.67 -7.56
CA PRO A 110 7.55 -3.07 -7.96
C PRO A 110 6.14 -3.58 -8.27
N GLU A 111 5.83 -3.79 -9.54
CA GLU A 111 4.57 -4.36 -10.01
C GLU A 111 4.81 -5.82 -10.35
N LEU A 112 4.27 -6.72 -9.54
CA LEU A 112 4.42 -8.16 -9.73
C LEU A 112 3.05 -8.82 -9.79
N VAL A 113 2.91 -9.80 -10.68
CA VAL A 113 1.72 -10.63 -10.80
C VAL A 113 2.10 -12.09 -10.76
N ALA A 114 1.32 -12.88 -10.00
CA ALA A 114 1.35 -14.33 -10.04
C ALA A 114 -0.03 -14.85 -10.47
N THR A 115 -0.07 -15.60 -11.55
CA THR A 115 -1.28 -16.21 -12.10
C THR A 115 -1.41 -17.69 -11.73
N ALA A 116 -0.34 -18.28 -11.22
CA ALA A 116 -0.27 -19.65 -10.75
C ALA A 116 0.71 -19.79 -9.57
N PRO A 117 0.62 -20.87 -8.78
CA PRO A 117 1.60 -21.20 -7.77
C PRO A 117 3.02 -21.35 -8.36
N GLY A 118 4.04 -21.06 -7.55
CA GLY A 118 5.44 -21.23 -7.93
C GLY A 118 6.04 -20.11 -8.78
N GLN A 119 5.27 -19.08 -9.16
CA GLN A 119 5.79 -17.99 -9.99
C GLN A 119 6.49 -16.91 -9.19
N VAL A 120 5.90 -16.45 -8.10
CA VAL A 120 6.44 -15.37 -7.28
C VAL A 120 6.41 -15.76 -5.81
N TYR A 121 7.59 -15.79 -5.20
CA TYR A 121 7.71 -15.97 -3.76
C TYR A 121 8.03 -14.63 -3.09
N SER A 122 7.39 -14.37 -1.97
CA SER A 122 7.70 -13.26 -1.08
C SER A 122 8.30 -13.81 0.20
N TRP A 123 9.34 -13.16 0.74
CA TRP A 123 9.93 -13.59 2.00
C TRP A 123 10.28 -12.40 2.90
N ASP A 124 10.35 -12.70 4.19
CA ASP A 124 10.68 -11.71 5.20
C ASP A 124 11.18 -12.40 6.48
N ILE A 125 11.80 -11.62 7.35
CA ILE A 125 12.33 -12.08 8.63
C ILE A 125 11.61 -11.35 9.75
N THR A 126 11.10 -12.11 10.72
CA THR A 126 10.49 -11.53 11.90
C THR A 126 11.14 -12.01 13.17
N LYS A 127 11.21 -11.14 14.18
CA LYS A 127 11.77 -11.47 15.49
C LYS A 127 10.71 -12.13 16.37
N LEU A 128 11.12 -13.24 17.01
CA LEU A 128 10.39 -13.97 18.04
C LEU A 128 11.05 -13.68 19.38
N ALA A 129 10.27 -13.27 20.39
CA ALA A 129 10.82 -12.96 21.71
C ALA A 129 11.38 -14.21 22.39
N GLY A 130 12.64 -14.18 22.75
CA GLY A 130 13.34 -15.27 23.42
C GLY A 130 13.10 -15.30 24.93
N PRO A 131 13.80 -16.18 25.69
CA PRO A 131 13.51 -16.46 27.09
C PRO A 131 13.67 -15.26 28.00
N VAL A 132 14.60 -14.35 27.69
CA VAL A 132 14.83 -13.14 28.46
C VAL A 132 14.65 -11.88 27.65
N LYS A 133 14.28 -10.77 28.29
CA LYS A 133 14.11 -9.47 27.65
C LYS A 133 15.36 -9.07 26.86
N GLY A 134 15.20 -8.68 25.61
CA GLY A 134 16.30 -8.29 24.72
C GLY A 134 16.91 -9.45 23.92
N LYS A 135 16.61 -10.72 24.23
CA LYS A 135 16.94 -11.85 23.35
C LYS A 135 15.80 -12.13 22.38
N TYR A 136 16.17 -12.41 21.14
CA TYR A 136 15.23 -12.74 20.07
C TYR A 136 15.78 -13.90 19.24
N PHE A 137 14.86 -14.63 18.62
CA PHE A 137 15.18 -15.55 17.54
C PHE A 137 14.67 -14.95 16.25
N ASP A 138 15.33 -15.21 15.13
CA ASP A 138 14.97 -14.71 13.81
C ASP A 138 14.25 -15.81 13.04
N CYS A 139 12.97 -15.55 12.70
CA CYS A 139 12.14 -16.44 11.92
C CYS A 139 12.13 -15.95 10.47
N TYR A 140 12.73 -16.72 9.60
CA TYR A 140 12.70 -16.56 8.15
C TYR A 140 11.47 -17.27 7.63
N LEU A 141 10.69 -16.62 6.79
CA LEU A 141 9.49 -17.19 6.21
C LEU A 141 9.36 -16.81 4.75
N MET A 142 9.08 -17.79 3.89
CA MET A 142 8.81 -17.59 2.48
C MET A 142 7.43 -18.10 2.11
N ILE A 143 6.68 -17.31 1.36
CA ILE A 143 5.31 -17.58 0.96
C ILE A 143 5.16 -17.45 -0.55
N ASP A 144 4.41 -18.34 -1.17
CA ASP A 144 3.90 -18.19 -2.52
C ASP A 144 2.76 -17.18 -2.54
N ILE A 145 2.89 -16.10 -3.30
CA ILE A 145 1.90 -15.01 -3.27
C ILE A 145 0.57 -15.37 -3.94
N HIS A 146 0.53 -16.36 -4.84
CA HIS A 146 -0.71 -16.79 -5.48
C HIS A 146 -1.54 -17.67 -4.55
N SER A 147 -0.94 -18.74 -4.05
CA SER A 147 -1.64 -19.73 -3.21
C SER A 147 -1.71 -19.34 -1.73
N ARG A 148 -0.90 -18.40 -1.28
CA ARG A 148 -0.66 -18.07 0.16
C ARG A 148 0.02 -19.22 0.91
N PHE A 149 0.52 -20.24 0.23
CA PHE A 149 1.20 -21.39 0.83
C PHE A 149 2.56 -20.98 1.37
N ILE A 150 2.85 -21.28 2.62
CA ILE A 150 4.20 -21.12 3.18
C ILE A 150 5.07 -22.22 2.61
N VAL A 151 5.94 -21.86 1.68
CA VAL A 151 6.87 -22.81 1.02
C VAL A 151 8.06 -23.16 1.91
N GLY A 152 8.35 -22.35 2.94
CA GLY A 152 9.35 -22.68 3.94
C GLY A 152 9.43 -21.66 5.08
N ALA A 153 9.86 -22.15 6.25
CA ALA A 153 10.10 -21.32 7.41
C ALA A 153 11.22 -21.91 8.27
N HIS A 154 12.24 -21.11 8.58
CA HIS A 154 13.36 -21.49 9.42
C HIS A 154 13.49 -20.55 10.62
N VAL A 155 13.93 -21.07 11.78
CA VAL A 155 14.19 -20.24 12.96
C VAL A 155 15.64 -20.42 13.40
N HIS A 156 16.32 -19.30 13.56
CA HIS A 156 17.72 -19.23 13.92
C HIS A 156 17.96 -18.30 15.13
N ALA A 157 19.09 -18.46 15.80
CA ALA A 157 19.46 -17.63 16.92
C ALA A 157 19.89 -16.22 16.51
N THR A 158 20.30 -16.03 15.26
CA THR A 158 20.79 -14.77 14.70
C THR A 158 20.45 -14.67 13.22
N GLU A 159 20.27 -13.45 12.75
CA GLU A 159 20.10 -13.17 11.33
C GLU A 159 21.44 -13.29 10.58
N ALA A 160 21.46 -14.07 9.48
CA ALA A 160 22.60 -14.18 8.59
C ALA A 160 22.18 -14.48 7.15
N ALA A 161 22.89 -13.86 6.21
CA ALA A 161 22.60 -14.03 4.78
C ALA A 161 22.81 -15.48 4.28
N ILE A 162 23.77 -16.20 4.87
CA ILE A 162 24.00 -17.60 4.52
C ILE A 162 22.80 -18.49 4.88
N LEU A 163 22.18 -18.25 6.04
CA LEU A 163 21.00 -19.00 6.48
C LEU A 163 19.80 -18.73 5.58
N ALA A 164 19.65 -17.50 5.07
CA ALA A 164 18.64 -17.19 4.07
C ALA A 164 18.88 -17.94 2.75
N ALA A 165 20.13 -18.00 2.29
CA ALA A 165 20.50 -18.73 1.08
C ALA A 165 20.31 -20.26 1.24
N GLU A 166 20.62 -20.82 2.40
CA GLU A 166 20.38 -22.23 2.71
C GLU A 166 18.89 -22.57 2.69
N MET A 167 18.06 -21.75 3.34
CA MET A 167 16.60 -21.88 3.31
C MET A 167 16.07 -21.82 1.87
N MET A 168 16.54 -20.87 1.06
CA MET A 168 16.12 -20.76 -0.35
C MET A 168 16.48 -21.99 -1.16
N LYS A 169 17.69 -22.52 -1.02
CA LYS A 169 18.11 -23.74 -1.71
C LYS A 169 17.22 -24.93 -1.37
N GLU A 170 16.89 -25.10 -0.09
CA GLU A 170 16.00 -26.15 0.38
C GLU A 170 14.59 -25.98 -0.21
N ILE A 171 14.01 -24.77 -0.12
CA ILE A 171 12.69 -24.47 -0.67
C ILE A 171 12.65 -24.73 -2.17
N PHE A 172 13.64 -24.26 -2.93
CA PHE A 172 13.67 -24.43 -4.37
C PHE A 172 13.88 -25.89 -4.79
N GLY A 173 14.58 -26.68 -3.97
CA GLY A 173 14.72 -28.13 -4.17
C GLY A 173 13.40 -28.89 -3.98
N ILE A 174 12.51 -28.41 -3.12
CA ILE A 174 11.23 -29.06 -2.81
C ILE A 174 10.09 -28.54 -3.70
N HIS A 175 9.98 -27.21 -3.85
CA HIS A 175 8.82 -26.55 -4.48
C HIS A 175 9.12 -26.04 -5.90
N GLY A 176 10.34 -26.16 -6.37
CA GLY A 176 10.77 -25.61 -7.66
C GLY A 176 11.28 -24.16 -7.54
N ILE A 177 12.02 -23.75 -8.58
CA ILE A 177 12.63 -22.42 -8.67
C ILE A 177 11.57 -21.41 -9.15
N PRO A 178 11.28 -20.33 -8.40
CA PRO A 178 10.31 -19.34 -8.82
C PRO A 178 10.88 -18.41 -9.90
N GLN A 179 10.02 -17.69 -10.61
CA GLN A 179 10.45 -16.66 -11.56
C GLN A 179 10.95 -15.41 -10.84
N VAL A 180 10.31 -15.06 -9.72
CA VAL A 180 10.62 -13.85 -8.96
C VAL A 180 10.66 -14.16 -7.46
N VAL A 181 11.68 -13.62 -6.79
CA VAL A 181 11.72 -13.55 -5.33
C VAL A 181 11.63 -12.08 -4.92
N HIS A 182 10.59 -11.77 -4.15
CA HIS A 182 10.33 -10.44 -3.61
C HIS A 182 10.65 -10.39 -2.11
N ALA A 183 11.25 -9.28 -1.67
CA ALA A 183 11.58 -9.03 -0.27
C ALA A 183 11.58 -7.55 0.06
N ASP A 184 11.63 -7.21 1.33
CA ASP A 184 11.98 -5.86 1.74
C ASP A 184 13.47 -5.54 1.47
N ARG A 185 14.02 -4.47 2.07
CA ARG A 185 15.42 -4.08 1.94
C ARG A 185 16.25 -4.39 3.19
N GLY A 186 15.89 -5.41 3.93
CA GLY A 186 16.66 -5.89 5.08
C GLY A 186 18.10 -6.28 4.69
N THR A 187 18.96 -6.37 5.68
CA THR A 187 20.39 -6.64 5.48
C THR A 187 20.63 -7.97 4.79
N SER A 188 19.96 -9.03 5.23
CA SER A 188 20.05 -10.36 4.61
C SER A 188 19.51 -10.38 3.19
N MET A 189 18.44 -9.61 2.93
CA MET A 189 17.72 -9.57 1.65
C MET A 189 18.51 -8.87 0.54
N THR A 190 19.32 -7.89 0.91
CA THR A 190 20.17 -7.14 -0.03
C THR A 190 21.60 -7.68 -0.09
N SER A 191 21.89 -8.76 0.61
CA SER A 191 23.23 -9.35 0.71
C SER A 191 23.75 -9.87 -0.63
N LYS A 192 25.08 -9.86 -0.78
CA LYS A 192 25.75 -10.44 -1.96
C LYS A 192 25.52 -11.95 -2.08
N THR A 193 25.42 -12.66 -0.95
CA THR A 193 25.20 -14.11 -0.92
C THR A 193 23.86 -14.50 -1.51
N VAL A 194 22.76 -13.86 -1.07
CA VAL A 194 21.42 -14.08 -1.63
C VAL A 194 21.38 -13.60 -3.08
N ALA A 195 22.02 -12.46 -3.38
CA ALA A 195 22.09 -11.93 -4.71
C ALA A 195 22.76 -12.90 -5.71
N ALA A 196 23.88 -13.49 -5.34
CA ALA A 196 24.60 -14.47 -6.16
C ALA A 196 23.74 -15.73 -6.38
N LEU A 197 23.18 -16.32 -5.31
CA LEU A 197 22.31 -17.49 -5.43
C LEU A 197 21.16 -17.28 -6.42
N LEU A 198 20.43 -16.16 -6.29
CA LEU A 198 19.28 -15.88 -7.16
C LEU A 198 19.72 -15.58 -8.60
N SER A 199 20.89 -14.96 -8.78
CA SER A 199 21.48 -14.72 -10.12
C SER A 199 21.90 -16.04 -10.78
N ASP A 200 22.54 -16.95 -10.04
CA ASP A 200 22.99 -18.25 -10.54
C ASP A 200 21.80 -19.15 -10.95
N LEU A 201 20.65 -18.95 -10.33
CA LEU A 201 19.40 -19.66 -10.64
C LEU A 201 18.48 -18.92 -11.60
N GLU A 202 18.94 -17.80 -12.19
CA GLU A 202 18.17 -16.94 -13.11
C GLU A 202 16.88 -16.40 -12.52
N VAL A 203 16.80 -16.28 -11.18
CA VAL A 203 15.63 -15.75 -10.46
C VAL A 203 15.67 -14.23 -10.42
N THR A 204 14.61 -13.59 -10.88
CA THR A 204 14.48 -12.13 -10.79
C THR A 204 14.31 -11.68 -9.33
N ARG A 205 15.15 -10.75 -8.89
CA ARG A 205 15.03 -10.13 -7.57
C ARG A 205 14.16 -8.88 -7.62
N SER A 206 13.23 -8.79 -6.72
CA SER A 206 12.39 -7.61 -6.52
C SER A 206 12.47 -7.15 -5.07
N HIS A 207 12.45 -5.84 -4.85
CA HIS A 207 12.51 -5.25 -3.52
C HIS A 207 11.45 -4.17 -3.34
N SER A 208 10.91 -4.11 -2.13
CA SER A 208 10.05 -3.02 -1.67
C SER A 208 10.76 -1.67 -1.80
N ARG A 209 9.99 -0.61 -2.01
CA ARG A 209 10.51 0.76 -1.93
C ARG A 209 10.90 1.07 -0.48
N PRO A 210 11.95 1.86 -0.22
CA PRO A 210 12.34 2.20 1.14
C PRO A 210 11.19 2.89 1.89
N ARG A 211 10.92 2.42 3.09
CA ARG A 211 9.90 2.94 4.00
C ARG A 211 8.45 2.86 3.47
N VAL A 212 8.17 1.93 2.55
CA VAL A 212 6.83 1.63 2.04
C VAL A 212 6.48 0.21 2.44
N SER A 213 5.76 0.06 3.54
CA SER A 213 5.35 -1.25 4.08
C SER A 213 4.40 -2.00 3.15
N ASN A 214 3.54 -1.28 2.43
CA ASN A 214 2.56 -1.90 1.53
C ASN A 214 3.18 -2.64 0.33
N ASP A 215 4.48 -2.56 0.13
CA ASP A 215 5.16 -3.25 -0.96
C ASP A 215 5.47 -4.73 -0.64
N ASN A 216 5.31 -5.19 0.63
CA ASN A 216 5.41 -6.61 1.01
C ASN A 216 4.19 -7.08 1.83
N PRO A 217 2.97 -6.95 1.29
CA PRO A 217 1.72 -7.15 2.04
C PRO A 217 1.51 -8.60 2.48
N TYR A 218 2.03 -9.57 1.75
CA TYR A 218 1.83 -11.00 2.02
C TYR A 218 2.59 -11.45 3.26
N SER A 219 3.87 -11.11 3.36
CA SER A 219 4.69 -11.43 4.54
C SER A 219 4.17 -10.70 5.79
N GLU A 220 3.78 -9.43 5.67
CA GLU A 220 3.18 -8.70 6.79
C GLU A 220 1.87 -9.32 7.27
N SER A 221 1.00 -9.74 6.35
CA SER A 221 -0.28 -10.38 6.66
C SER A 221 -0.09 -11.69 7.42
N ILE A 222 0.85 -12.54 6.97
CA ILE A 222 1.09 -13.82 7.62
C ILE A 222 1.69 -13.65 9.02
N PHE A 223 2.60 -12.69 9.21
CA PHE A 223 3.14 -12.38 10.54
C PHE A 223 2.08 -11.83 11.49
N LYS A 224 1.11 -11.07 10.99
CA LYS A 224 -0.06 -10.65 11.78
C LYS A 224 -0.90 -11.87 12.18
N THR A 225 -1.23 -12.75 11.23
CA THR A 225 -1.99 -13.97 11.51
C THR A 225 -1.30 -14.83 12.56
N MET A 226 0.02 -14.98 12.48
CA MET A 226 0.82 -15.74 13.44
C MET A 226 0.85 -15.08 14.82
N LYS A 227 1.25 -13.81 14.89
CA LYS A 227 1.53 -13.12 16.18
C LYS A 227 0.27 -12.74 16.95
N TYR A 228 -0.86 -12.56 16.26
CA TYR A 228 -2.14 -12.28 16.91
C TYR A 228 -2.99 -13.54 17.12
N GLY A 229 -2.47 -14.71 16.72
CA GLY A 229 -3.12 -15.98 17.02
C GLY A 229 -3.13 -16.25 18.53
N PRO A 230 -4.22 -16.83 19.07
CA PRO A 230 -4.37 -17.04 20.54
C PRO A 230 -3.33 -18.01 21.12
N THR A 231 -2.70 -18.81 20.28
CA THR A 231 -1.67 -19.79 20.68
C THR A 231 -0.26 -19.21 20.60
N PHE A 232 -0.08 -17.96 20.11
CA PHE A 232 1.24 -17.36 20.01
C PHE A 232 1.77 -17.01 21.40
N PRO A 233 2.93 -17.56 21.83
CA PRO A 233 3.45 -17.32 23.16
C PRO A 233 4.05 -15.91 23.28
N GLU A 234 3.93 -15.32 24.44
CA GLU A 234 4.59 -14.02 24.73
C GLU A 234 6.11 -14.13 24.57
N ARG A 235 6.68 -15.28 24.98
CA ARG A 235 8.11 -15.60 24.88
C ARG A 235 8.32 -17.08 24.61
N PHE A 236 9.37 -17.40 23.88
CA PHE A 236 9.83 -18.76 23.64
C PHE A 236 10.94 -19.10 24.64
N ALA A 237 10.82 -20.25 25.34
CA ALA A 237 11.80 -20.66 26.33
C ALA A 237 13.14 -21.09 25.69
N SER A 238 13.10 -21.60 24.46
CA SER A 238 14.29 -22.03 23.72
C SER A 238 14.13 -21.84 22.21
N LEU A 239 15.23 -21.96 21.47
CA LEU A 239 15.21 -22.04 20.00
C LEU A 239 14.44 -23.26 19.52
N GLY A 240 14.51 -24.38 20.26
CA GLY A 240 13.74 -25.60 19.98
C GLY A 240 12.24 -25.37 20.05
N ASP A 241 11.76 -24.69 21.09
CA ASP A 241 10.34 -24.34 21.25
C ASP A 241 9.87 -23.40 20.13
N ALA A 242 10.69 -22.41 19.77
CA ALA A 242 10.37 -21.53 18.67
C ALA A 242 10.24 -22.29 17.33
N ARG A 243 11.14 -23.24 17.07
CA ARG A 243 11.09 -24.11 15.89
C ARG A 243 9.84 -25.00 15.88
N ALA A 244 9.54 -25.65 17.01
CA ALA A 244 8.35 -26.50 17.15
C ALA A 244 7.06 -25.70 16.90
N PHE A 245 6.96 -24.50 17.50
CA PHE A 245 5.83 -23.61 17.28
C PHE A 245 5.67 -23.23 15.81
N ILE A 246 6.75 -22.78 15.16
CA ILE A 246 6.71 -22.36 13.75
C ILE A 246 6.34 -23.56 12.84
N SER A 247 6.88 -24.74 13.09
CA SER A 247 6.50 -25.94 12.35
C SER A 247 5.00 -26.25 12.46
N GLY A 248 4.45 -26.21 13.68
CA GLY A 248 3.03 -26.40 13.92
C GLY A 248 2.15 -25.29 13.29
N PHE A 249 2.62 -24.04 13.35
CA PHE A 249 1.94 -22.91 12.70
C PHE A 249 1.91 -23.07 11.17
N VAL A 250 3.02 -23.46 10.54
CA VAL A 250 3.11 -23.68 9.08
C VAL A 250 2.15 -24.78 8.65
N ASP A 251 2.13 -25.90 9.37
CA ASP A 251 1.22 -26.99 9.08
C ASP A 251 -0.25 -26.56 9.18
N TRP A 252 -0.62 -25.95 10.30
CA TRP A 252 -1.96 -25.42 10.51
C TRP A 252 -2.34 -24.37 9.44
N TYR A 253 -1.45 -23.44 9.13
CA TYR A 253 -1.72 -22.38 8.16
C TYR A 253 -1.93 -22.94 6.76
N ASN A 254 -1.08 -23.85 6.34
CA ASN A 254 -1.15 -24.42 5.01
C ASN A 254 -2.36 -25.34 4.81
N HIS A 255 -2.70 -26.14 5.82
CA HIS A 255 -3.69 -27.23 5.67
C HIS A 255 -5.04 -26.96 6.31
N HIS A 256 -5.13 -26.05 7.31
CA HIS A 256 -6.37 -25.84 8.07
C HIS A 256 -6.88 -24.41 8.02
N HIS A 257 -6.02 -23.40 7.84
CA HIS A 257 -6.44 -22.01 7.79
C HIS A 257 -7.20 -21.71 6.49
N GLN A 258 -8.47 -21.34 6.61
CA GLN A 258 -9.30 -20.89 5.48
C GLN A 258 -9.06 -19.42 5.19
N HIS A 259 -8.25 -19.13 4.17
CA HIS A 259 -7.75 -17.78 3.89
C HIS A 259 -8.73 -16.98 3.04
N SER A 260 -9.22 -15.82 3.55
CA SER A 260 -10.23 -14.99 2.86
C SER A 260 -9.77 -14.48 1.49
N GLY A 261 -8.49 -14.14 1.32
CA GLY A 261 -7.92 -13.64 0.06
C GLY A 261 -7.83 -14.67 -1.07
N ILE A 262 -8.16 -15.93 -0.81
CA ILE A 262 -8.20 -17.03 -1.80
C ILE A 262 -9.51 -17.81 -1.73
N GLY A 263 -10.63 -17.15 -1.53
CA GLY A 263 -11.96 -17.77 -1.55
C GLY A 263 -12.22 -18.72 -0.40
N PHE A 264 -11.61 -18.49 0.76
CA PHE A 264 -11.67 -19.39 1.91
C PHE A 264 -11.24 -20.83 1.59
N HIS A 265 -10.36 -21.01 0.60
CA HIS A 265 -9.62 -22.24 0.46
C HIS A 265 -8.44 -22.27 1.45
N THR A 266 -7.96 -23.46 1.79
CA THR A 266 -6.67 -23.54 2.47
C THR A 266 -5.55 -23.28 1.45
N PRO A 267 -4.41 -22.69 1.88
CA PRO A 267 -3.27 -22.50 1.01
C PRO A 267 -2.85 -23.77 0.25
N ALA A 268 -2.86 -24.92 0.91
CA ALA A 268 -2.54 -26.21 0.29
C ALA A 268 -3.52 -26.58 -0.84
N ASN A 269 -4.83 -26.33 -0.67
CA ASN A 269 -5.80 -26.60 -1.73
C ASN A 269 -5.53 -25.81 -3.00
N VAL A 270 -5.10 -24.55 -2.85
CA VAL A 270 -4.76 -23.70 -4.01
C VAL A 270 -3.39 -24.10 -4.58
N HIS A 271 -2.41 -24.32 -3.73
CA HIS A 271 -1.03 -24.63 -4.14
C HIS A 271 -0.92 -25.93 -4.96
N TYR A 272 -1.66 -26.95 -4.54
CA TYR A 272 -1.67 -28.26 -5.20
C TYR A 272 -2.81 -28.45 -6.20
N GLY A 273 -3.59 -27.40 -6.52
CA GLY A 273 -4.62 -27.47 -7.55
C GLY A 273 -5.94 -28.12 -7.13
N PHE A 274 -6.17 -28.36 -5.83
CA PHE A 274 -7.40 -29.00 -5.33
C PHE A 274 -8.56 -28.02 -5.13
N ALA A 275 -8.34 -26.71 -5.28
CA ALA A 275 -9.33 -25.69 -5.00
C ALA A 275 -10.61 -25.84 -5.84
N ALA A 276 -10.51 -26.24 -7.12
CA ALA A 276 -11.67 -26.45 -7.97
C ALA A 276 -12.59 -27.56 -7.44
N GLY A 277 -12.04 -28.69 -7.00
CA GLY A 277 -12.82 -29.77 -6.40
C GLY A 277 -13.49 -29.39 -5.08
N VAL A 278 -12.83 -28.53 -4.27
CA VAL A 278 -13.43 -27.98 -3.05
C VAL A 278 -14.56 -27.03 -3.39
N ALA A 279 -14.39 -26.15 -4.37
CA ALA A 279 -15.42 -25.23 -4.84
C ALA A 279 -16.66 -25.98 -5.35
N GLU A 280 -16.47 -27.03 -6.13
CA GLU A 280 -17.56 -27.89 -6.62
C GLU A 280 -18.35 -28.51 -5.46
N LYS A 281 -17.70 -29.10 -4.46
CA LYS A 281 -18.37 -29.66 -3.27
C LYS A 281 -19.17 -28.60 -2.52
N ARG A 282 -18.65 -27.37 -2.38
CA ARG A 282 -19.36 -26.25 -1.75
C ARG A 282 -20.60 -25.85 -2.55
N SER A 283 -20.49 -25.79 -3.88
CA SER A 283 -21.60 -25.48 -4.78
C SER A 283 -22.72 -26.55 -4.69
N GLN A 284 -22.34 -27.83 -4.66
CA GLN A 284 -23.29 -28.94 -4.47
C GLN A 284 -24.00 -28.83 -3.12
N THR A 285 -23.29 -28.53 -2.04
CA THR A 285 -23.88 -28.33 -0.71
C THR A 285 -24.88 -27.16 -0.70
N LEU A 286 -24.52 -26.04 -1.34
CA LEU A 286 -25.42 -24.88 -1.46
C LEU A 286 -26.65 -25.20 -2.32
N ALA A 287 -26.49 -25.94 -3.42
CA ALA A 287 -27.59 -26.37 -4.28
C ALA A 287 -28.56 -27.27 -3.52
N ALA A 288 -28.07 -28.25 -2.76
CA ALA A 288 -28.89 -29.11 -1.91
C ALA A 288 -29.65 -28.29 -0.86
N ALA A 289 -28.98 -27.38 -0.16
CA ALA A 289 -29.65 -26.52 0.83
C ALA A 289 -30.71 -25.59 0.21
N ARG A 290 -30.50 -25.10 -1.01
CA ARG A 290 -31.51 -24.31 -1.76
C ARG A 290 -32.73 -25.15 -2.13
N ALA A 291 -32.50 -26.41 -2.53
CA ALA A 291 -33.60 -27.31 -2.87
C ALA A 291 -34.45 -27.68 -1.62
N GLU A 292 -33.80 -27.89 -0.48
CA GLU A 292 -34.48 -28.19 0.77
C GLU A 292 -35.20 -26.98 1.40
N HIS A 293 -34.59 -25.78 1.27
CA HIS A 293 -35.08 -24.56 1.91
C HIS A 293 -35.16 -23.37 0.95
N PRO A 294 -35.94 -23.42 -0.14
CA PRO A 294 -35.94 -22.39 -1.18
C PRO A 294 -36.31 -21.01 -0.66
N HIS A 295 -37.16 -20.93 0.37
CA HIS A 295 -37.58 -19.66 0.98
C HIS A 295 -36.48 -18.92 1.76
N ARG A 296 -35.33 -19.56 2.03
CA ARG A 296 -34.19 -18.94 2.73
C ARG A 296 -33.18 -18.30 1.76
N PHE A 297 -33.33 -18.53 0.47
CA PHE A 297 -32.38 -18.07 -0.53
C PHE A 297 -33.01 -17.05 -1.46
N ALA A 298 -32.50 -15.82 -1.45
CA ALA A 298 -32.92 -14.74 -2.34
C ALA A 298 -32.30 -14.84 -3.74
N THR A 299 -31.27 -15.65 -3.92
CA THR A 299 -30.52 -15.80 -5.20
C THR A 299 -30.05 -17.25 -5.37
N THR A 300 -29.95 -17.67 -6.63
CA THR A 300 -29.44 -18.99 -7.02
C THR A 300 -27.92 -18.99 -7.22
N THR A 301 -27.27 -17.84 -7.16
CA THR A 301 -25.82 -17.71 -7.37
C THR A 301 -25.05 -17.94 -6.07
N ASP A 302 -23.87 -18.53 -6.17
CA ASP A 302 -22.99 -18.74 -5.03
C ASP A 302 -22.37 -17.42 -4.56
N PRO A 303 -22.03 -17.31 -3.25
CA PRO A 303 -21.38 -16.12 -2.72
C PRO A 303 -20.04 -15.84 -3.43
N LYS A 304 -19.84 -14.63 -3.94
CA LYS A 304 -18.59 -14.22 -4.62
C LYS A 304 -17.33 -14.43 -3.75
N ILE A 305 -17.47 -14.35 -2.43
CA ILE A 305 -16.38 -14.55 -1.48
C ILE A 305 -15.78 -15.98 -1.53
N LEU A 306 -16.51 -16.94 -2.07
CA LEU A 306 -16.08 -18.32 -2.22
C LEU A 306 -15.52 -18.62 -3.63
N ALA A 307 -15.41 -17.63 -4.48
CA ALA A 307 -14.86 -17.79 -5.82
C ALA A 307 -13.42 -18.31 -5.78
N LEU A 308 -13.05 -19.05 -6.84
CA LEU A 308 -11.66 -19.45 -7.03
C LEU A 308 -10.72 -18.24 -7.08
N PRO A 309 -9.48 -18.37 -6.56
CA PRO A 309 -8.54 -17.27 -6.57
C PRO A 309 -8.17 -16.87 -8.00
N GLY A 310 -8.15 -15.57 -8.25
CA GLY A 310 -7.61 -14.98 -9.47
C GLY A 310 -6.11 -14.62 -9.32
N PRO A 311 -5.56 -13.84 -10.27
CA PRO A 311 -4.17 -13.37 -10.19
C PRO A 311 -3.89 -12.62 -8.89
N ALA A 312 -2.74 -12.91 -8.28
CA ALA A 312 -2.26 -12.21 -7.10
C ALA A 312 -1.26 -11.13 -7.50
N TRP A 313 -1.41 -9.94 -6.92
CA TRP A 313 -0.60 -8.78 -7.27
C TRP A 313 0.17 -8.22 -6.08
N ILE A 314 1.38 -7.76 -6.32
CA ILE A 314 2.05 -6.76 -5.50
C ILE A 314 1.98 -5.46 -6.30
N ASN A 315 1.33 -4.42 -5.74
CA ASN A 315 1.11 -3.12 -6.40
C ASN A 315 0.44 -3.23 -7.77
N GLN A 316 -0.78 -3.77 -7.80
CA GLN A 316 -1.56 -3.82 -9.05
C GLN A 316 -1.67 -2.42 -9.67
N PRO A 317 -1.33 -2.25 -10.97
CA PRO A 317 -1.53 -0.99 -11.67
C PRO A 317 -2.97 -0.54 -11.57
N LYS A 318 -3.19 0.74 -11.26
CA LYS A 318 -4.54 1.31 -11.35
C LYS A 318 -4.88 1.48 -12.83
N GLU A 319 -5.96 0.89 -13.27
CA GLU A 319 -6.52 1.20 -14.59
C GLU A 319 -6.75 2.71 -14.68
N THR A 320 -5.98 3.37 -15.52
CA THR A 320 -6.21 4.77 -15.88
C THR A 320 -7.48 4.79 -16.73
N THR A 321 -8.63 4.97 -16.11
CA THR A 321 -9.85 5.36 -16.85
C THR A 321 -9.52 6.69 -17.49
N GLU A 322 -9.12 6.67 -18.76
CA GLU A 322 -9.13 7.87 -19.59
C GLU A 322 -10.54 8.42 -19.51
N LYS A 323 -10.71 9.51 -18.79
CA LYS A 323 -11.90 10.33 -18.92
C LYS A 323 -11.85 10.88 -20.32
N THR A 324 -12.53 10.21 -21.24
CA THR A 324 -12.86 10.76 -22.54
C THR A 324 -13.61 12.06 -22.27
N ALA A 325 -12.92 13.17 -22.46
CA ALA A 325 -13.53 14.50 -22.46
C ALA A 325 -14.42 14.55 -23.69
N ALA A 326 -15.73 14.51 -23.46
CA ALA A 326 -16.74 14.90 -24.43
C ALA A 326 -17.09 16.36 -24.22
#